data_bcf3005fca61cfe1a013610706359d65
#
_entry.id   bcf3005fca61cfe1a013610706359d65
#
_cell.length_a   1.000
_cell.length_b   1.000
_cell.length_c   1.000
_cell.angle_alpha   90.00
_cell.angle_beta   90.00
_cell.angle_gamma   90.00
#
_symmetry.space_group_name_H-M   'P 1'
#
loop_
_entity.id
_entity.type
_entity.pdbx_description
1 polymer ?
#
loop_
_entity_poly.entity_id
_entity_poly.type
_entity_poly.pdbx_seq_one_letter_code
_entity_poly.pdbx_strand_id
1 'polypeptide(L)'
;MMLDPARSYDLIGDVHGCAHTLEHLLDRLGYQKQGGTWRHPTRMAVFLGDIIDRGPRIREALHIVHDMAEAGQALCIMGNHEFNALGWTTPAPPGSGKQFVREHNPRHARLIHETLTQFEHHPADWHDFLGWFYDMPLFVDAGRFRVVHACWDDGFIAPLRATFPDGCIDQHFLQAAAVPGSFACNAFDRLLRGTDMRLPDGLTLTGGDGLTRSFFRTKFWEDDPKTYGDIVFQPDALPEPVARTPLSSTEKNSLLRYGVDEPLLFVGHYWRSGKPAPIRPNLACLDYSAVLYGKLVAYRLDQETQLDPRKFVWVDVERPEVIS
;
A
#
# COMPACT_ATOMS: atom_id res chain seq x y z
N MET A 1 -0.25 -4.89 17.73
CA MET A 1 -0.14 -6.38 17.93
C MET A 1 1.13 -6.86 17.24
N MET A 2 2.03 -7.56 17.91
CA MET A 2 3.20 -8.18 17.26
C MET A 2 2.78 -9.50 16.62
N LEU A 3 3.15 -9.72 15.36
CA LEU A 3 2.92 -10.99 14.67
C LEU A 3 3.87 -12.06 15.24
N ASP A 4 3.33 -13.26 15.50
CA ASP A 4 4.13 -14.41 15.92
C ASP A 4 4.93 -14.96 14.72
N PRO A 5 6.28 -14.91 14.74
CA PRO A 5 7.08 -15.41 13.63
C PRO A 5 6.93 -16.92 13.37
N ALA A 6 6.43 -17.69 14.33
CA ALA A 6 6.18 -19.12 14.16
C ALA A 6 4.85 -19.46 13.48
N ARG A 7 3.93 -18.49 13.40
CA ARG A 7 2.62 -18.68 12.78
C ARG A 7 2.71 -18.60 11.25
N SER A 8 1.77 -19.25 10.55
CA SER A 8 1.56 -19.10 9.12
C SER A 8 0.60 -17.95 8.81
N TYR A 9 0.86 -17.23 7.72
CA TYR A 9 0.09 -16.05 7.32
C TYR A 9 -0.30 -16.14 5.85
N ASP A 10 -1.39 -15.45 5.49
CA ASP A 10 -1.75 -15.14 4.11
C ASP A 10 -1.66 -13.62 3.94
N LEU A 11 -0.63 -13.16 3.21
CA LEU A 11 -0.40 -11.74 2.93
C LEU A 11 -1.26 -11.36 1.72
N ILE A 12 -2.16 -10.39 1.84
CA ILE A 12 -3.14 -10.02 0.81
C ILE A 12 -2.87 -8.57 0.36
N GLY A 13 -2.75 -8.37 -0.95
CA GLY A 13 -2.50 -7.06 -1.55
C GLY A 13 -3.72 -6.16 -1.59
N ASP A 14 -3.57 -5.04 -2.29
CA ASP A 14 -4.52 -3.93 -2.39
C ASP A 14 -5.91 -4.39 -2.85
N VAL A 15 -6.93 -4.11 -2.05
CA VAL A 15 -8.31 -4.58 -2.28
C VAL A 15 -9.15 -3.58 -3.06
N HIS A 16 -9.00 -2.29 -2.74
CA HIS A 16 -9.73 -1.19 -3.39
C HIS A 16 -11.21 -1.50 -3.64
N GLY A 17 -11.96 -1.85 -2.60
CA GLY A 17 -13.40 -2.09 -2.70
C GLY A 17 -13.82 -3.27 -3.57
N CYS A 18 -12.91 -4.18 -3.93
CA CYS A 18 -13.19 -5.41 -4.67
C CYS A 18 -13.71 -6.52 -3.73
N ALA A 19 -14.78 -6.25 -2.94
CA ALA A 19 -15.26 -7.14 -1.89
C ALA A 19 -15.60 -8.55 -2.40
N HIS A 20 -16.28 -8.67 -3.54
CA HIS A 20 -16.63 -9.97 -4.12
C HIS A 20 -15.39 -10.81 -4.46
N THR A 21 -14.38 -10.17 -5.05
CA THR A 21 -13.11 -10.84 -5.38
C THR A 21 -12.36 -11.22 -4.10
N LEU A 22 -12.45 -10.40 -3.05
CA LEU A 22 -11.87 -10.71 -1.74
C LEU A 22 -12.54 -11.94 -1.12
N GLU A 23 -13.86 -12.04 -1.15
CA GLU A 23 -14.57 -13.23 -0.65
C GLU A 23 -14.13 -14.50 -1.40
N HIS A 24 -14.03 -14.44 -2.73
CA HIS A 24 -13.52 -15.57 -3.53
C HIS A 24 -12.06 -15.90 -3.20
N LEU A 25 -11.22 -14.90 -2.96
CA LEU A 25 -9.83 -15.14 -2.56
C LEU A 25 -9.75 -15.80 -1.18
N LEU A 26 -10.52 -15.33 -0.21
CA LEU A 26 -10.57 -15.89 1.14
C LEU A 26 -11.05 -17.36 1.11
N ASP A 27 -12.11 -17.66 0.34
CA ASP A 27 -12.58 -19.04 0.14
C ASP A 27 -11.47 -19.92 -0.47
N ARG A 28 -10.82 -19.43 -1.53
CA ARG A 28 -9.70 -20.16 -2.20
C ARG A 28 -8.50 -20.37 -1.26
N LEU A 29 -8.28 -19.49 -0.30
CA LEU A 29 -7.27 -19.62 0.75
C LEU A 29 -7.70 -20.59 1.86
N GLY A 30 -8.97 -21.00 1.89
CA GLY A 30 -9.52 -21.94 2.87
C GLY A 30 -10.11 -21.26 4.11
N TYR A 31 -10.35 -19.96 4.07
CA TYR A 31 -11.15 -19.27 5.10
C TYR A 31 -12.62 -19.63 4.94
N GLN A 32 -13.34 -19.67 6.04
CA GLN A 32 -14.77 -19.98 6.09
C GLN A 32 -15.52 -18.94 6.91
N LYS A 33 -16.72 -18.55 6.49
CA LYS A 33 -17.60 -17.67 7.29
C LYS A 33 -18.12 -18.41 8.51
N GLN A 34 -17.79 -17.93 9.69
CA GLN A 34 -18.25 -18.47 10.96
C GLN A 34 -18.62 -17.31 11.89
N GLY A 35 -19.88 -17.25 12.34
CA GLY A 35 -20.37 -16.16 13.19
C GLY A 35 -20.32 -14.79 12.50
N GLY A 36 -20.52 -14.75 11.18
CA GLY A 36 -20.51 -13.50 10.40
C GLY A 36 -19.14 -13.10 9.85
N THR A 37 -18.06 -13.68 10.33
CA THR A 37 -16.68 -13.29 9.99
C THR A 37 -15.91 -14.42 9.30
N TRP A 38 -14.93 -14.09 8.46
CA TRP A 38 -14.04 -15.06 7.81
C TRP A 38 -12.96 -15.54 8.78
N ARG A 39 -12.80 -16.87 8.91
CA ARG A 39 -11.86 -17.52 9.82
C ARG A 39 -11.09 -18.64 9.14
N HIS A 40 -9.84 -18.80 9.56
CA HIS A 40 -9.01 -19.95 9.14
C HIS A 40 -8.50 -20.68 10.41
N PRO A 41 -8.50 -22.03 10.45
CA PRO A 41 -8.14 -22.78 11.66
C PRO A 41 -6.69 -22.58 12.12
N THR A 42 -5.76 -22.33 11.19
CA THR A 42 -4.32 -22.27 11.50
C THR A 42 -3.58 -21.05 10.96
N ARG A 43 -4.23 -20.22 10.14
CA ARG A 43 -3.58 -19.08 9.48
C ARG A 43 -4.23 -17.76 9.90
N MET A 44 -3.56 -16.67 9.64
CA MET A 44 -4.06 -15.33 9.85
C MET A 44 -3.80 -14.50 8.58
N ALA A 45 -4.76 -13.69 8.17
CA ALA A 45 -4.59 -12.78 7.06
C ALA A 45 -3.78 -11.53 7.49
N VAL A 46 -2.97 -11.01 6.57
CA VAL A 46 -2.32 -9.70 6.73
C VAL A 46 -2.58 -8.89 5.47
N PHE A 47 -3.39 -7.86 5.57
CA PHE A 47 -3.72 -6.96 4.46
C PHE A 47 -2.69 -5.84 4.35
N LEU A 48 -2.26 -5.54 3.14
CA LEU A 48 -1.19 -4.58 2.85
C LEU A 48 -1.68 -3.12 2.70
N GLY A 49 -2.91 -2.82 3.16
CA GLY A 49 -3.54 -1.51 3.02
C GLY A 49 -4.30 -1.35 1.70
N ASP A 50 -4.72 -0.12 1.44
CA ASP A 50 -5.52 0.27 0.26
C ASP A 50 -6.78 -0.59 0.10
N ILE A 51 -7.59 -0.64 1.16
CA ILE A 51 -8.88 -1.33 1.16
C ILE A 51 -9.95 -0.48 0.48
N ILE A 52 -9.84 0.86 0.62
CA ILE A 52 -10.82 1.85 0.15
C ILE A 52 -10.48 2.42 -1.24
N ASP A 53 -11.38 3.25 -1.72
CA ASP A 53 -11.34 4.01 -2.98
C ASP A 53 -11.45 3.16 -4.24
N ARG A 54 -11.88 3.80 -5.34
CA ARG A 54 -11.92 3.30 -6.73
C ARG A 54 -12.93 2.18 -6.99
N GLY A 55 -13.07 1.22 -6.10
CA GLY A 55 -13.83 -0.01 -6.35
C GLY A 55 -15.33 0.10 -6.09
N PRO A 56 -16.08 -0.90 -6.53
CA PRO A 56 -17.54 -0.83 -6.53
C PRO A 56 -18.20 -1.11 -5.17
N ARG A 57 -17.49 -1.76 -4.21
CA ARG A 57 -18.06 -2.28 -2.96
C ARG A 57 -17.12 -2.01 -1.78
N ILE A 58 -16.78 -0.74 -1.57
CA ILE A 58 -15.79 -0.28 -0.59
C ILE A 58 -16.27 -0.57 0.84
N ARG A 59 -17.53 -0.21 1.15
CA ARG A 59 -18.10 -0.42 2.47
C ARG A 59 -18.08 -1.90 2.87
N GLU A 60 -18.43 -2.79 1.95
CA GLU A 60 -18.43 -4.24 2.19
C GLU A 60 -16.99 -4.77 2.39
N ALA A 61 -16.04 -4.30 1.58
CA ALA A 61 -14.64 -4.68 1.74
C ALA A 61 -14.09 -4.27 3.11
N LEU A 62 -14.42 -3.05 3.57
CA LEU A 62 -14.06 -2.58 4.89
C LEU A 62 -14.65 -3.45 6.00
N HIS A 63 -15.95 -3.78 5.94
CA HIS A 63 -16.57 -4.67 6.91
C HIS A 63 -15.89 -6.05 6.96
N ILE A 64 -15.59 -6.65 5.79
CA ILE A 64 -14.88 -7.95 5.76
C ILE A 64 -13.54 -7.86 6.50
N VAL A 65 -12.71 -6.87 6.18
CA VAL A 65 -11.36 -6.75 6.74
C VAL A 65 -11.41 -6.37 8.22
N HIS A 66 -12.27 -5.42 8.59
CA HIS A 66 -12.47 -4.97 9.95
C HIS A 66 -12.98 -6.09 10.86
N ASP A 67 -14.04 -6.81 10.45
CA ASP A 67 -14.61 -7.91 11.23
C ASP A 67 -13.60 -9.05 11.44
N MET A 68 -12.74 -9.30 10.43
CA MET A 68 -11.63 -10.23 10.57
C MET A 68 -10.58 -9.73 11.56
N ALA A 69 -10.26 -8.44 11.54
CA ALA A 69 -9.30 -7.83 12.47
C ALA A 69 -9.82 -7.86 13.92
N GLU A 70 -11.06 -7.43 14.16
CA GLU A 70 -11.71 -7.50 15.46
C GLU A 70 -11.79 -8.93 16.02
N ALA A 71 -11.99 -9.92 15.15
CA ALA A 71 -12.00 -11.32 15.53
C ALA A 71 -10.60 -11.95 15.70
N GLY A 72 -9.50 -11.19 15.56
CA GLY A 72 -8.13 -11.67 15.63
C GLY A 72 -7.73 -12.62 14.50
N GLN A 73 -8.45 -12.57 13.37
CA GLN A 73 -8.21 -13.37 12.19
C GLN A 73 -7.42 -12.61 11.11
N ALA A 74 -7.29 -11.30 11.25
CA ALA A 74 -6.51 -10.47 10.35
C ALA A 74 -5.74 -9.37 11.08
N LEU A 75 -4.73 -8.85 10.41
CA LEU A 75 -4.12 -7.55 10.65
C LEU A 75 -4.19 -6.78 9.33
N CYS A 76 -4.51 -5.49 9.37
CA CYS A 76 -4.41 -4.61 8.22
C CYS A 76 -3.39 -3.51 8.53
N ILE A 77 -2.42 -3.30 7.64
CA ILE A 77 -1.54 -2.13 7.73
C ILE A 77 -2.17 -0.94 6.99
N MET A 78 -1.75 0.26 7.31
CA MET A 78 -2.22 1.48 6.64
C MET A 78 -1.66 1.57 5.21
N GLY A 79 -2.54 1.77 4.23
CA GLY A 79 -2.17 2.16 2.88
C GLY A 79 -2.24 3.68 2.67
N ASN A 80 -1.83 4.13 1.49
CA ASN A 80 -1.89 5.55 1.18
C ASN A 80 -3.33 6.07 1.00
N HIS A 81 -4.27 5.20 0.71
CA HIS A 81 -5.68 5.57 0.59
C HIS A 81 -6.31 5.80 1.97
N GLU A 82 -6.07 4.96 2.96
CA GLU A 82 -6.49 5.18 4.34
C GLU A 82 -5.86 6.45 4.92
N PHE A 83 -4.55 6.69 4.71
CA PHE A 83 -3.89 7.94 5.08
C PHE A 83 -4.56 9.16 4.42
N ASN A 84 -4.90 9.06 3.13
CA ASN A 84 -5.58 10.15 2.42
C ASN A 84 -6.98 10.43 3.01
N ALA A 85 -7.73 9.40 3.39
CA ALA A 85 -9.04 9.53 4.01
C ALA A 85 -8.96 10.19 5.39
N LEU A 86 -8.01 9.76 6.24
CA LEU A 86 -7.74 10.42 7.51
C LEU A 86 -7.35 11.89 7.31
N GLY A 87 -6.44 12.15 6.38
CA GLY A 87 -6.00 13.51 6.08
C GLY A 87 -7.11 14.40 5.49
N TRP A 88 -8.05 13.82 4.75
CA TRP A 88 -9.22 14.53 4.22
C TRP A 88 -10.16 15.01 5.33
N THR A 89 -10.34 14.22 6.40
CA THR A 89 -11.25 14.54 7.50
C THR A 89 -10.58 15.28 8.65
N THR A 90 -9.24 15.24 8.76
CA THR A 90 -8.50 15.84 9.88
C THR A 90 -8.12 17.29 9.59
N PRO A 91 -8.51 18.25 10.44
CA PRO A 91 -8.07 19.63 10.33
C PRO A 91 -6.54 19.74 10.42
N ALA A 92 -5.97 20.55 9.57
CA ALA A 92 -4.54 20.84 9.60
C ALA A 92 -4.16 21.68 10.82
N PRO A 93 -2.93 21.61 11.33
CA PRO A 93 -2.51 22.39 12.49
C PRO A 93 -2.48 23.88 12.16
N PRO A 94 -2.72 24.77 13.16
CA PRO A 94 -2.63 26.20 12.99
C PRO A 94 -1.26 26.61 12.42
N GLY A 95 -1.24 27.53 11.48
CA GLY A 95 -0.01 28.01 10.84
C GLY A 95 0.50 27.16 9.67
N SER A 96 -0.11 26.02 9.36
CA SER A 96 0.24 25.20 8.19
C SER A 96 -0.15 25.82 6.84
N GLY A 97 -1.03 26.81 6.85
CA GLY A 97 -1.61 27.40 5.63
C GLY A 97 -2.66 26.54 4.94
N LYS A 98 -3.08 25.44 5.55
CA LYS A 98 -4.07 24.48 5.04
C LYS A 98 -5.27 24.39 5.97
N GLN A 99 -6.44 24.02 5.44
CA GLN A 99 -7.63 23.73 6.25
C GLN A 99 -7.63 22.28 6.77
N PHE A 100 -7.21 21.35 5.93
CA PHE A 100 -7.12 19.93 6.25
C PHE A 100 -5.71 19.42 5.99
N VAL A 101 -5.33 18.32 6.62
CA VAL A 101 -4.04 17.65 6.37
C VAL A 101 -3.92 17.32 4.88
N ARG A 102 -5.02 16.85 4.27
CA ARG A 102 -5.18 16.65 2.84
C ARG A 102 -6.17 17.67 2.30
N GLU A 103 -5.71 18.66 1.55
CA GLU A 103 -6.57 19.72 1.02
C GLU A 103 -7.65 19.20 0.08
N HIS A 104 -8.86 19.78 0.15
CA HIS A 104 -10.02 19.44 -0.67
C HIS A 104 -9.94 20.07 -2.07
N ASN A 105 -8.86 19.78 -2.78
CA ASN A 105 -8.72 20.19 -4.19
C ASN A 105 -9.37 19.16 -5.14
N PRO A 106 -9.62 19.49 -6.41
CA PRO A 106 -10.31 18.60 -7.36
C PRO A 106 -9.64 17.24 -7.54
N ARG A 107 -8.29 17.19 -7.45
CA ARG A 107 -7.54 15.94 -7.56
C ARG A 107 -7.80 15.02 -6.36
N HIS A 108 -7.73 15.56 -5.15
CA HIS A 108 -7.94 14.77 -3.93
C HIS A 108 -9.40 14.37 -3.78
N ALA A 109 -10.35 15.29 -4.12
CA ALA A 109 -11.78 14.97 -4.12
C ALA A 109 -12.10 13.79 -5.06
N ARG A 110 -11.52 13.77 -6.27
CA ARG A 110 -11.70 12.66 -7.21
C ARG A 110 -11.20 11.33 -6.65
N LEU A 111 -10.09 11.32 -5.88
CA LEU A 111 -9.52 10.07 -5.35
C LEU A 111 -10.41 9.42 -4.29
N ILE A 112 -11.08 10.21 -3.46
CA ILE A 112 -11.92 9.72 -2.35
C ILE A 112 -13.42 9.65 -2.72
N HIS A 113 -13.78 10.07 -3.93
CA HIS A 113 -15.17 10.25 -4.35
C HIS A 113 -16.01 8.98 -4.16
N GLU A 114 -15.54 7.85 -4.66
CA GLU A 114 -16.27 6.58 -4.60
C GLU A 114 -16.50 6.14 -3.15
N THR A 115 -15.50 6.36 -2.28
CA THR A 115 -15.63 6.06 -0.85
C THR A 115 -16.71 6.94 -0.22
N LEU A 116 -16.63 8.26 -0.38
CA LEU A 116 -17.62 9.18 0.20
C LEU A 116 -19.03 8.92 -0.32
N THR A 117 -19.18 8.59 -1.60
CA THR A 117 -20.49 8.26 -2.21
C THR A 117 -21.10 7.00 -1.58
N GLN A 118 -20.29 5.95 -1.35
CA GLN A 118 -20.78 4.71 -0.74
C GLN A 118 -21.10 4.86 0.74
N PHE A 119 -20.57 5.87 1.41
CA PHE A 119 -20.84 6.17 2.81
C PHE A 119 -21.83 7.33 3.02
N GLU A 120 -22.37 7.94 1.95
CA GLU A 120 -23.31 9.08 2.06
C GLU A 120 -24.49 8.81 3.00
N HIS A 121 -25.02 7.59 2.98
CA HIS A 121 -26.12 7.16 3.86
C HIS A 121 -25.67 6.33 5.07
N HIS A 122 -24.35 6.24 5.31
CA HIS A 122 -23.74 5.45 6.38
C HIS A 122 -22.67 6.25 7.16
N PRO A 123 -23.00 7.49 7.63
CA PRO A 123 -21.99 8.36 8.26
C PRO A 123 -21.42 7.79 9.57
N ALA A 124 -22.19 6.99 10.32
CA ALA A 124 -21.72 6.34 11.55
C ALA A 124 -20.65 5.30 11.23
N ASP A 125 -20.91 4.39 10.27
CA ASP A 125 -19.91 3.41 9.82
C ASP A 125 -18.62 4.09 9.35
N TRP A 126 -18.75 5.19 8.59
CA TRP A 126 -17.59 5.94 8.10
C TRP A 126 -16.76 6.51 9.25
N HIS A 127 -17.44 7.06 10.27
CA HIS A 127 -16.78 7.57 11.46
C HIS A 127 -16.02 6.47 12.21
N ASP A 128 -16.64 5.31 12.37
CA ASP A 128 -16.05 4.16 13.04
C ASP A 128 -14.82 3.63 12.27
N PHE A 129 -14.91 3.52 10.93
CA PHE A 129 -13.76 3.13 10.11
C PHE A 129 -12.61 4.14 10.15
N LEU A 130 -12.89 5.44 10.15
CA LEU A 130 -11.86 6.46 10.34
C LEU A 130 -11.15 6.31 11.70
N GLY A 131 -11.89 5.95 12.75
CA GLY A 131 -11.30 5.58 14.05
C GLY A 131 -10.37 4.38 13.93
N TRP A 132 -10.85 3.32 13.29
CA TRP A 132 -10.09 2.08 13.09
C TRP A 132 -8.81 2.27 12.24
N PHE A 133 -8.79 3.21 11.30
CA PHE A 133 -7.59 3.48 10.49
C PHE A 133 -6.40 3.94 11.35
N TYR A 134 -6.63 4.56 12.51
CA TYR A 134 -5.55 4.86 13.46
C TYR A 134 -4.97 3.62 14.15
N ASP A 135 -5.71 2.51 14.19
CA ASP A 135 -5.25 1.23 14.72
C ASP A 135 -4.46 0.41 13.70
N MET A 136 -4.39 0.88 12.45
CA MET A 136 -3.59 0.26 11.40
C MET A 136 -2.11 0.69 11.53
N PRO A 137 -1.17 -0.23 11.77
CA PRO A 137 0.24 0.12 11.81
C PRO A 137 0.76 0.53 10.42
N LEU A 138 1.72 1.44 10.37
CA LEU A 138 2.40 1.85 9.13
C LEU A 138 3.32 0.73 8.59
N PHE A 139 3.82 -0.12 9.47
CA PHE A 139 4.72 -1.22 9.13
C PHE A 139 4.61 -2.34 10.17
N VAL A 140 5.03 -3.53 9.77
CA VAL A 140 5.18 -4.69 10.65
C VAL A 140 6.56 -5.30 10.45
N ASP A 141 7.26 -5.57 11.56
CA ASP A 141 8.50 -6.34 11.58
C ASP A 141 8.30 -7.57 12.46
N ALA A 142 8.21 -8.73 11.85
CA ALA A 142 8.09 -10.02 12.53
C ALA A 142 9.45 -10.77 12.58
N GLY A 143 10.56 -10.06 12.43
CA GLY A 143 11.91 -10.60 12.41
C GLY A 143 12.23 -11.30 11.09
N ARG A 144 11.63 -12.45 10.79
CA ARG A 144 11.84 -13.19 9.54
C ARG A 144 11.16 -12.59 8.32
N PHE A 145 10.13 -11.77 8.50
CA PHE A 145 9.46 -11.05 7.42
C PHE A 145 9.00 -9.67 7.86
N ARG A 146 8.87 -8.78 6.92
CA ARG A 146 8.47 -7.40 7.06
C ARG A 146 7.30 -7.08 6.14
N VAL A 147 6.43 -6.18 6.57
CA VAL A 147 5.30 -5.70 5.77
C VAL A 147 5.27 -4.19 5.86
N VAL A 148 5.17 -3.52 4.73
CA VAL A 148 4.95 -2.09 4.61
C VAL A 148 4.18 -1.84 3.31
N HIS A 149 3.37 -0.78 3.26
CA HIS A 149 2.53 -0.59 2.08
C HIS A 149 3.35 -0.35 0.80
N ALA A 150 4.40 0.49 0.84
CA ALA A 150 5.21 0.76 -0.35
C ALA A 150 6.70 0.45 -0.17
N CYS A 151 7.39 1.03 0.79
CA CYS A 151 8.83 0.98 0.83
C CYS A 151 9.38 0.86 2.25
N TRP A 152 10.22 -0.13 2.51
CA TRP A 152 10.90 -0.27 3.80
C TRP A 152 12.11 0.66 3.87
N ASP A 153 12.10 1.59 4.81
CA ASP A 153 13.19 2.54 5.03
C ASP A 153 13.46 2.69 6.53
N ASP A 154 14.55 2.08 6.99
CA ASP A 154 14.93 2.10 8.42
C ASP A 154 15.22 3.52 8.93
N GLY A 155 15.57 4.47 8.05
CA GLY A 155 15.72 5.88 8.41
C GLY A 155 14.43 6.52 8.93
N PHE A 156 13.28 6.04 8.50
CA PHE A 156 11.96 6.44 9.02
C PHE A 156 11.41 5.43 10.03
N ILE A 157 11.56 4.14 9.78
CA ILE A 157 10.99 3.10 10.63
C ILE A 157 11.60 3.08 12.04
N ALA A 158 12.91 3.26 12.18
CA ALA A 158 13.55 3.24 13.49
C ALA A 158 13.08 4.39 14.41
N PRO A 159 13.02 5.66 13.98
CA PRO A 159 12.44 6.74 14.77
C PRO A 159 10.93 6.54 15.06
N LEU A 160 10.16 6.05 14.06
CA LEU A 160 8.73 5.75 14.26
C LEU A 160 8.53 4.68 15.32
N ARG A 161 9.29 3.59 15.28
CA ARG A 161 9.23 2.52 16.27
C ARG A 161 9.57 2.99 17.69
N ALA A 162 10.47 3.96 17.81
CA ALA A 162 10.82 4.56 19.10
C ALA A 162 9.66 5.38 19.69
N THR A 163 8.85 6.02 18.84
CA THR A 163 7.72 6.86 19.24
C THR A 163 6.41 6.06 19.31
N PHE A 164 6.19 5.17 18.34
CA PHE A 164 5.01 4.33 18.16
C PHE A 164 5.45 2.85 18.07
N PRO A 165 5.65 2.17 19.22
CA PRO A 165 6.21 0.82 19.23
C PRO A 165 5.39 -0.24 18.51
N ASP A 166 4.09 -0.05 18.39
CA ASP A 166 3.15 -0.90 17.64
C ASP A 166 2.99 -0.50 16.16
N GLY A 167 3.61 0.61 15.75
CA GLY A 167 3.54 1.16 14.41
C GLY A 167 2.28 1.99 14.12
N CYS A 168 1.35 2.10 15.08
CA CYS A 168 0.12 2.87 14.94
C CYS A 168 0.37 4.34 15.32
N ILE A 169 -0.05 5.25 14.46
CA ILE A 169 0.17 6.69 14.63
C ILE A 169 -1.01 7.33 15.35
N ASP A 170 -0.77 8.48 15.98
CA ASP A 170 -1.83 9.31 16.53
C ASP A 170 -2.23 10.47 15.59
N GLN A 171 -3.31 11.15 15.96
CA GLN A 171 -3.81 12.32 15.21
C GLN A 171 -2.79 13.45 15.17
N HIS A 172 -1.97 13.63 16.21
CA HIS A 172 -0.97 14.69 16.25
C HIS A 172 0.13 14.45 15.20
N PHE A 173 0.60 13.20 15.08
CA PHE A 173 1.56 12.82 14.05
C PHE A 173 0.97 12.98 12.64
N LEU A 174 -0.30 12.59 12.45
CA LEU A 174 -1.01 12.82 11.20
C LEU A 174 -1.08 14.32 10.85
N GLN A 175 -1.44 15.16 11.81
CA GLN A 175 -1.48 16.63 11.60
C GLN A 175 -0.12 17.20 11.21
N ALA A 176 0.97 16.71 11.78
CA ALA A 176 2.32 17.14 11.43
C ALA A 176 2.65 16.88 9.94
N ALA A 177 2.00 15.92 9.30
CA ALA A 177 2.17 15.63 7.87
C ALA A 177 1.60 16.74 6.95
N ALA A 178 0.76 17.64 7.47
CA ALA A 178 0.30 18.81 6.72
C ALA A 178 1.46 19.78 6.35
N VAL A 179 2.57 19.73 7.09
CA VAL A 179 3.74 20.60 6.89
C VAL A 179 4.69 19.93 5.90
N PRO A 180 4.89 20.48 4.68
CA PRO A 180 5.83 19.95 3.71
C PRO A 180 7.25 19.86 4.29
N GLY A 181 7.92 18.73 4.05
CA GLY A 181 9.29 18.51 4.51
C GLY A 181 9.42 18.14 6.00
N SER A 182 8.31 18.11 6.77
CA SER A 182 8.34 17.57 8.12
C SER A 182 8.70 16.07 8.11
N PHE A 183 9.20 15.58 9.24
CA PHE A 183 9.47 14.14 9.38
C PHE A 183 8.22 13.30 9.09
N ALA A 184 7.05 13.69 9.60
CA ALA A 184 5.79 13.00 9.37
C ALA A 184 5.40 12.99 7.88
N CYS A 185 5.48 14.12 7.19
CA CYS A 185 5.20 14.22 5.76
C CYS A 185 6.10 13.27 4.96
N ASN A 186 7.41 13.31 5.21
CA ASN A 186 8.38 12.49 4.52
C ASN A 186 8.23 10.99 4.86
N ALA A 187 7.89 10.65 6.11
CA ALA A 187 7.65 9.27 6.53
C ALA A 187 6.45 8.65 5.81
N PHE A 188 5.31 9.38 5.75
CA PHE A 188 4.14 8.90 5.00
C PHE A 188 4.43 8.77 3.50
N ASP A 189 5.10 9.76 2.90
CA ASP A 189 5.45 9.67 1.48
C ASP A 189 6.37 8.47 1.21
N ARG A 190 7.36 8.21 2.06
CA ARG A 190 8.28 7.10 1.91
C ARG A 190 7.62 5.75 2.13
N LEU A 191 6.94 5.56 3.24
CA LEU A 191 6.41 4.25 3.63
C LEU A 191 5.14 3.87 2.86
N LEU A 192 4.32 4.87 2.43
CA LEU A 192 3.04 4.62 1.78
C LEU A 192 3.02 4.90 0.26
N ARG A 193 4.03 5.62 -0.29
CA ARG A 193 4.11 5.95 -1.73
C ARG A 193 5.42 5.56 -2.38
N GLY A 194 6.41 5.19 -1.55
CA GLY A 194 7.71 4.69 -2.03
C GLY A 194 8.71 5.78 -2.35
N THR A 195 9.57 5.49 -3.30
CA THR A 195 10.67 6.37 -3.71
C THR A 195 10.38 7.01 -5.06
N ASP A 196 10.80 8.25 -5.20
CA ASP A 196 10.77 8.97 -6.49
C ASP A 196 12.10 9.68 -6.76
N MET A 197 12.29 10.08 -8.00
CA MET A 197 13.42 10.88 -8.44
C MET A 197 12.93 11.98 -9.38
N ARG A 198 13.55 13.15 -9.26
CA ARG A 198 13.28 14.26 -10.14
C ARG A 198 13.83 13.98 -11.54
N LEU A 199 13.04 14.34 -12.57
CA LEU A 199 13.51 14.31 -13.95
C LEU A 199 14.62 15.35 -14.16
N PRO A 200 15.59 15.09 -15.05
CA PRO A 200 16.61 16.08 -15.39
C PRO A 200 16.00 17.37 -15.95
N ASP A 201 16.66 18.45 -15.70
CA ASP A 201 16.48 19.82 -16.19
C ASP A 201 15.20 20.12 -17.01
N GLY A 202 14.13 20.47 -16.27
CA GLY A 202 12.90 20.99 -16.87
C GLY A 202 12.07 19.96 -17.66
N LEU A 203 12.49 18.70 -17.71
CA LEU A 203 11.70 17.63 -18.29
C LEU A 203 10.47 17.30 -17.45
N THR A 204 9.38 17.03 -18.13
CA THR A 204 8.14 16.57 -17.52
C THR A 204 7.61 15.37 -18.30
N LEU A 205 6.87 14.50 -17.59
CA LEU A 205 6.14 13.38 -18.18
C LEU A 205 4.66 13.59 -17.95
N THR A 206 3.86 13.36 -18.99
CA THR A 206 2.40 13.31 -18.84
C THR A 206 1.99 11.85 -18.78
N GLY A 207 1.44 11.43 -17.62
CA GLY A 207 0.96 10.08 -17.43
C GLY A 207 -0.34 9.79 -18.18
N GLY A 208 -0.74 8.52 -18.23
CA GLY A 208 -2.01 8.08 -18.82
C GLY A 208 -3.24 8.69 -18.15
N ASP A 209 -3.09 9.25 -16.94
CA ASP A 209 -4.10 10.03 -16.21
C ASP A 209 -4.17 11.51 -16.62
N GLY A 210 -3.39 11.92 -17.64
CA GLY A 210 -3.31 13.31 -18.15
C GLY A 210 -2.54 14.28 -17.24
N LEU A 211 -1.96 13.81 -16.12
CA LEU A 211 -1.21 14.68 -15.21
C LEU A 211 0.26 14.78 -15.62
N THR A 212 0.75 16.02 -15.66
CA THR A 212 2.17 16.31 -15.92
C THR A 212 2.96 16.28 -14.61
N ARG A 213 4.07 15.54 -14.62
CA ARG A 213 4.95 15.32 -13.45
C ARG A 213 6.38 15.67 -13.80
N SER A 214 7.09 16.24 -12.82
CA SER A 214 8.55 16.46 -12.87
C SER A 214 9.35 15.39 -12.11
N PHE A 215 8.66 14.37 -11.63
CA PHE A 215 9.23 13.23 -10.91
C PHE A 215 8.74 11.93 -11.51
N PHE A 216 9.53 10.87 -11.39
CA PHE A 216 9.14 9.52 -11.71
C PHE A 216 9.38 8.60 -10.50
N ARG A 217 8.55 7.58 -10.36
CA ARG A 217 8.67 6.61 -9.29
C ARG A 217 9.84 5.68 -9.56
N THR A 218 10.63 5.38 -8.50
CA THR A 218 11.81 4.54 -8.62
C THR A 218 11.61 3.17 -7.94
N LYS A 219 12.35 2.20 -8.43
CA LYS A 219 12.51 0.90 -7.78
C LYS A 219 13.53 1.04 -6.65
N PHE A 220 13.25 0.42 -5.50
CA PHE A 220 14.18 0.37 -4.36
C PHE A 220 14.86 -1.01 -4.22
N TRP A 221 14.77 -1.85 -5.22
CA TRP A 221 15.26 -3.22 -5.22
C TRP A 221 16.30 -3.52 -6.29
N GLU A 222 16.79 -2.52 -7.02
CA GLU A 222 17.87 -2.70 -7.98
C GLU A 222 19.23 -2.65 -7.29
N ASP A 223 20.12 -3.63 -7.58
CA ASP A 223 21.37 -3.78 -6.85
C ASP A 223 22.49 -2.85 -7.32
N ASP A 224 22.62 -2.61 -8.63
CA ASP A 224 23.66 -1.78 -9.22
C ASP A 224 23.13 -1.03 -10.45
N PRO A 225 22.18 -0.12 -10.27
CA PRO A 225 21.60 0.60 -11.38
C PRO A 225 22.64 1.55 -12.02
N LYS A 226 22.62 1.64 -13.35
CA LYS A 226 23.54 2.48 -14.12
C LYS A 226 22.85 3.69 -14.71
N THR A 227 21.58 3.54 -15.10
CA THR A 227 20.78 4.53 -15.83
C THR A 227 19.44 4.77 -15.16
N TYR A 228 18.75 5.83 -15.57
CA TYR A 228 17.37 6.09 -15.12
C TYR A 228 16.41 4.97 -15.51
N GLY A 229 16.63 4.34 -16.68
CA GLY A 229 15.83 3.19 -17.11
C GLY A 229 15.92 1.98 -16.18
N ASP A 230 17.05 1.80 -15.49
CA ASP A 230 17.21 0.69 -14.56
C ASP A 230 16.36 0.90 -13.30
N ILE A 231 16.18 2.14 -12.85
CA ILE A 231 15.49 2.46 -11.59
C ILE A 231 14.03 2.85 -11.78
N VAL A 232 13.59 3.20 -12.99
CA VAL A 232 12.21 3.65 -13.18
C VAL A 232 11.22 2.53 -12.86
N PHE A 233 10.24 2.83 -12.01
CA PHE A 233 9.04 2.02 -11.82
C PHE A 233 7.85 2.80 -12.33
N GLN A 234 7.23 2.31 -13.37
CA GLN A 234 6.21 3.04 -14.11
C GLN A 234 5.15 2.15 -14.67
N PRO A 235 3.89 2.59 -14.75
CA PRO A 235 3.05 2.26 -15.88
C PRO A 235 3.54 2.96 -17.17
N ASP A 236 4.12 4.16 -17.06
CA ASP A 236 4.59 4.95 -18.21
C ASP A 236 6.12 4.91 -18.30
N ALA A 237 6.65 4.29 -19.33
CA ALA A 237 8.09 4.22 -19.56
C ALA A 237 8.68 5.63 -19.77
N LEU A 238 9.92 5.84 -19.30
CA LEU A 238 10.66 7.06 -19.63
C LEU A 238 10.93 7.12 -21.14
N PRO A 239 10.92 8.33 -21.75
CA PRO A 239 11.42 8.50 -23.10
C PRO A 239 12.84 7.92 -23.22
N GLU A 240 13.14 7.24 -24.35
CA GLU A 240 14.39 6.49 -24.51
C GLU A 240 15.67 7.31 -24.23
N PRO A 241 15.80 8.59 -24.65
CA PRO A 241 16.96 9.39 -24.30
C PRO A 241 17.12 9.60 -22.79
N VAL A 242 16.01 9.80 -22.08
CA VAL A 242 15.99 9.97 -20.61
C VAL A 242 16.33 8.63 -19.92
N ALA A 243 15.72 7.53 -20.37
CA ALA A 243 15.99 6.20 -19.82
C ALA A 243 17.47 5.80 -19.92
N ARG A 244 18.16 6.21 -21.00
CA ARG A 244 19.59 5.96 -21.19
C ARG A 244 20.52 6.91 -20.44
N THR A 245 19.99 7.95 -19.79
CA THR A 245 20.82 8.89 -19.02
C THR A 245 21.51 8.16 -17.88
N PRO A 246 22.84 8.24 -17.75
CA PRO A 246 23.57 7.64 -16.65
C PRO A 246 23.20 8.31 -15.30
N LEU A 247 23.06 7.50 -14.26
CA LEU A 247 22.95 8.01 -12.88
C LEU A 247 24.29 8.60 -12.44
N SER A 248 24.25 9.82 -11.91
CA SER A 248 25.39 10.43 -11.23
C SER A 248 25.70 9.69 -9.92
N SER A 249 26.92 9.88 -9.41
CA SER A 249 27.30 9.31 -8.10
C SER A 249 26.42 9.80 -6.96
N THR A 250 25.98 11.07 -7.00
CA THR A 250 25.08 11.65 -5.99
C THR A 250 23.72 10.96 -6.03
N GLU A 251 23.15 10.78 -7.23
CA GLU A 251 21.86 10.10 -7.40
C GLU A 251 21.95 8.65 -6.94
N LYS A 252 22.98 7.90 -7.33
CA LYS A 252 23.19 6.53 -6.86
C LYS A 252 23.26 6.43 -5.34
N ASN A 253 23.95 7.36 -4.68
CA ASN A 253 24.08 7.38 -3.23
C ASN A 253 22.77 7.77 -2.53
N SER A 254 21.85 8.44 -3.20
CA SER A 254 20.54 8.81 -2.67
C SER A 254 19.47 7.73 -2.84
N LEU A 255 19.73 6.71 -3.67
CA LEU A 255 18.77 5.63 -3.88
C LEU A 255 18.64 4.77 -2.62
N LEU A 256 17.40 4.58 -2.21
CA LEU A 256 17.11 3.55 -1.22
C LEU A 256 17.29 2.17 -1.86
N ARG A 257 17.80 1.24 -1.07
CA ARG A 257 18.00 -0.14 -1.50
C ARG A 257 17.58 -1.11 -0.41
N TYR A 258 16.77 -2.08 -0.77
CA TYR A 258 16.48 -3.24 0.06
C TYR A 258 17.36 -4.40 -0.38
N GLY A 259 18.28 -4.84 0.48
CA GLY A 259 19.27 -5.88 0.14
C GLY A 259 18.68 -7.28 0.01
N VAL A 260 19.37 -8.17 -0.70
CA VAL A 260 18.94 -9.59 -0.86
C VAL A 260 19.04 -10.40 0.43
N ASP A 261 19.91 -9.97 1.36
CA ASP A 261 20.14 -10.64 2.66
C ASP A 261 19.20 -10.11 3.76
N GLU A 262 18.37 -9.12 3.43
CA GLU A 262 17.32 -8.61 4.32
C GLU A 262 16.20 -9.63 4.50
N PRO A 263 15.38 -9.54 5.57
CA PRO A 263 14.20 -10.38 5.76
C PRO A 263 13.26 -10.39 4.55
N LEU A 264 12.34 -11.34 4.48
CA LEU A 264 11.30 -11.31 3.45
C LEU A 264 10.49 -10.02 3.55
N LEU A 265 10.29 -9.32 2.44
CA LEU A 265 9.51 -8.07 2.41
C LEU A 265 8.29 -8.22 1.51
N PHE A 266 7.13 -7.83 2.04
CA PHE A 266 5.87 -7.77 1.32
C PHE A 266 5.39 -6.33 1.21
N VAL A 267 5.08 -5.91 -0.02
CA VAL A 267 4.57 -4.56 -0.33
C VAL A 267 3.34 -4.64 -1.24
N GLY A 268 2.52 -3.60 -1.22
CA GLY A 268 1.45 -3.30 -2.17
C GLY A 268 1.86 -2.20 -3.15
N HIS A 269 0.94 -1.28 -3.46
CA HIS A 269 1.16 0.03 -4.08
C HIS A 269 1.76 0.04 -5.50
N TYR A 270 2.67 -0.87 -5.82
CA TYR A 270 3.35 -0.93 -7.12
C TYR A 270 2.57 -1.81 -8.09
N TRP A 271 1.84 -1.23 -8.98
CA TRP A 271 0.93 -1.90 -9.92
C TRP A 271 1.67 -2.91 -10.79
N ARG A 272 1.56 -4.15 -10.41
CA ARG A 272 2.10 -5.27 -11.16
C ARG A 272 1.08 -5.78 -12.17
N SER A 273 1.56 -6.51 -13.17
CA SER A 273 0.73 -7.20 -14.16
C SER A 273 1.27 -8.60 -14.45
N GLY A 274 0.51 -9.37 -15.19
CA GLY A 274 0.90 -10.72 -15.58
C GLY A 274 0.66 -11.77 -14.51
N LYS A 275 1.50 -12.81 -14.46
CA LYS A 275 1.42 -13.89 -13.47
C LYS A 275 2.09 -13.46 -12.18
N PRO A 276 1.41 -13.58 -11.01
CA PRO A 276 2.01 -13.28 -9.72
C PRO A 276 3.28 -14.10 -9.45
N ALA A 277 4.34 -13.38 -9.07
CA ALA A 277 5.63 -13.96 -8.78
C ALA A 277 6.48 -13.01 -7.92
N PRO A 278 7.49 -13.51 -7.19
CA PRO A 278 8.43 -12.66 -6.48
C PRO A 278 9.14 -11.69 -7.42
N ILE A 279 9.43 -10.50 -6.93
CA ILE A 279 10.35 -9.56 -7.62
C ILE A 279 11.79 -10.06 -7.45
N ARG A 280 12.11 -10.49 -6.22
CA ARG A 280 13.40 -11.03 -5.79
C ARG A 280 13.16 -12.18 -4.82
N PRO A 281 14.15 -13.02 -4.50
CA PRO A 281 13.99 -14.12 -3.54
C PRO A 281 13.43 -13.71 -2.17
N ASN A 282 13.61 -12.44 -1.78
CA ASN A 282 13.16 -11.89 -0.52
C ASN A 282 12.15 -10.73 -0.65
N LEU A 283 11.64 -10.42 -1.86
CA LEU A 283 10.71 -9.30 -2.07
C LEU A 283 9.53 -9.70 -2.95
N ALA A 284 8.32 -9.49 -2.46
CA ALA A 284 7.07 -9.59 -3.23
C ALA A 284 6.25 -8.30 -3.16
N CYS A 285 5.76 -7.85 -4.31
CA CYS A 285 4.64 -6.92 -4.38
C CYS A 285 3.36 -7.71 -4.68
N LEU A 286 2.29 -7.44 -3.93
CA LEU A 286 1.01 -8.14 -4.04
C LEU A 286 -0.10 -7.28 -4.67
N ASP A 287 0.19 -6.02 -5.04
CA ASP A 287 -0.72 -5.21 -5.84
C ASP A 287 -0.62 -5.62 -7.32
N TYR A 288 -1.67 -6.23 -7.82
CA TYR A 288 -1.84 -6.60 -9.23
C TYR A 288 -3.04 -5.92 -9.86
N SER A 289 -3.31 -4.68 -9.42
CA SER A 289 -4.32 -3.78 -10.01
C SER A 289 -5.73 -4.39 -10.03
N ALA A 290 -6.16 -5.00 -8.91
CA ALA A 290 -7.48 -5.61 -8.80
C ALA A 290 -8.59 -4.68 -9.32
N VAL A 291 -8.60 -3.42 -8.90
CA VAL A 291 -9.57 -2.42 -9.30
C VAL A 291 -9.55 -2.04 -10.78
N LEU A 292 -8.48 -2.34 -11.51
CA LEU A 292 -8.36 -2.16 -12.96
C LEU A 292 -8.61 -3.48 -13.72
N TYR A 293 -9.39 -4.37 -13.13
CA TYR A 293 -9.69 -5.71 -13.66
C TYR A 293 -8.43 -6.58 -13.84
N GLY A 294 -7.47 -6.41 -12.96
CA GLY A 294 -6.31 -7.26 -12.83
C GLY A 294 -6.60 -8.46 -11.91
N LYS A 295 -5.80 -8.60 -10.86
CA LYS A 295 -5.91 -9.72 -9.91
C LYS A 295 -5.86 -9.22 -8.48
N LEU A 296 -6.66 -9.83 -7.60
CA LEU A 296 -6.42 -9.76 -6.16
C LEU A 296 -5.51 -10.92 -5.77
N VAL A 297 -4.37 -10.61 -5.18
CA VAL A 297 -3.28 -11.56 -4.97
C VAL A 297 -2.98 -11.74 -3.50
N ALA A 298 -2.74 -12.98 -3.11
CA ALA A 298 -2.19 -13.33 -1.80
C ALA A 298 -0.90 -14.14 -1.93
N TYR A 299 -0.06 -14.08 -0.90
CA TYR A 299 1.08 -14.98 -0.72
C TYR A 299 0.89 -15.79 0.55
N ARG A 300 0.98 -17.13 0.44
CA ARG A 300 0.86 -18.06 1.58
C ARG A 300 2.21 -18.24 2.26
N LEU A 301 2.47 -17.45 3.29
CA LEU A 301 3.71 -17.48 4.04
C LEU A 301 3.68 -18.55 5.13
N ASP A 302 4.65 -19.45 5.12
CA ASP A 302 4.92 -20.41 6.20
C ASP A 302 6.28 -20.12 6.86
N GLN A 303 7.24 -21.03 6.81
CA GLN A 303 8.55 -20.89 7.47
C GLN A 303 9.71 -20.75 6.46
N GLU A 304 9.41 -20.49 5.19
CA GLU A 304 10.43 -20.32 4.16
C GLU A 304 11.29 -19.08 4.40
N THR A 305 12.55 -19.17 3.98
CA THR A 305 13.54 -18.09 4.01
C THR A 305 13.70 -17.40 2.65
N GLN A 306 13.09 -17.95 1.61
CA GLN A 306 13.02 -17.38 0.27
C GLN A 306 11.61 -17.58 -0.28
N LEU A 307 11.13 -16.60 -1.07
CA LEU A 307 9.81 -16.62 -1.66
C LEU A 307 9.69 -17.70 -2.73
N ASP A 308 8.62 -18.50 -2.67
CA ASP A 308 8.30 -19.55 -3.63
C ASP A 308 7.18 -19.07 -4.58
N PRO A 309 7.41 -19.01 -5.91
CA PRO A 309 6.37 -18.62 -6.87
C PRO A 309 5.10 -19.47 -6.80
N ARG A 310 5.15 -20.72 -6.30
CA ARG A 310 4.01 -21.62 -6.16
C ARG A 310 3.07 -21.25 -5.02
N LYS A 311 3.51 -20.37 -4.10
CA LYS A 311 2.74 -19.93 -2.93
C LYS A 311 1.89 -18.68 -3.20
N PHE A 312 1.94 -18.13 -4.40
CA PHE A 312 1.02 -17.09 -4.83
C PHE A 312 -0.35 -17.69 -5.15
N VAL A 313 -1.38 -17.13 -4.54
CA VAL A 313 -2.78 -17.45 -4.79
C VAL A 313 -3.47 -16.18 -5.25
N TRP A 314 -4.32 -16.24 -6.27
CA TRP A 314 -5.00 -15.06 -6.78
C TRP A 314 -6.36 -15.39 -7.38
N VAL A 315 -7.19 -14.37 -7.48
CA VAL A 315 -8.45 -14.37 -8.20
C VAL A 315 -8.40 -13.24 -9.22
N ASP A 316 -8.75 -13.56 -10.48
CA ASP A 316 -8.90 -12.54 -11.52
C ASP A 316 -10.17 -11.75 -11.24
N VAL A 317 -10.12 -10.41 -11.40
CA VAL A 317 -11.30 -9.57 -11.23
C VAL A 317 -12.12 -9.58 -12.52
N GLU A 318 -13.35 -10.04 -12.43
CA GLU A 318 -14.27 -10.10 -13.58
C GLU A 318 -14.70 -8.68 -14.00
N ARG A 319 -14.64 -8.42 -15.30
CA ARG A 319 -15.22 -7.21 -15.86
C ARG A 319 -16.73 -7.34 -15.87
N PRO A 320 -17.50 -6.28 -15.50
CA PRO A 320 -18.93 -6.29 -15.73
C PRO A 320 -19.23 -6.55 -17.20
N GLU A 321 -20.15 -7.47 -17.48
CA GLU A 321 -20.64 -7.65 -18.85
C GLU A 321 -21.24 -6.32 -19.34
N VAL A 322 -20.73 -5.83 -20.44
CA VAL A 322 -21.36 -4.67 -21.12
C VAL A 322 -22.68 -5.19 -21.70
N ILE A 323 -23.79 -4.87 -21.04
CA ILE A 323 -25.13 -5.12 -21.62
C ILE A 323 -25.22 -4.21 -22.84
N SER A 324 -25.07 -4.81 -24.01
CA SER A 324 -25.19 -4.15 -25.32
C SER A 324 -26.63 -3.75 -25.61
#